data_5ea2eedaa5273c1b7ba39cd87ed57499
#
_entry.id   5ea2eedaa5273c1b7ba39cd87ed57499
#
_cell.length_a   1.000
_cell.length_b   1.000
_cell.length_c   1.000
_cell.angle_alpha   90.00
_cell.angle_beta   90.00
_cell.angle_gamma   90.00
#
_symmetry.space_group_name_H-M   'P 1'
#
loop_
_entity.id
_entity.type
_entity.pdbx_description
1 polymer ?
#
loop_
_entity_poly.entity_id
_entity_poly.type
_entity_poly.pdbx_seq_one_letter_code
_entity_poly.pdbx_strand_id
1 'polypeptide(L)'
;MTTIQLPTIGISGQPVSRPCDVCGKTFQSKNAAAAQAMLAGKLRVCPACQRAGARTQLPYSEYLKTEWWQQRRVKALARAEHRCQVCNSDKRLEIHHRTYERLGHERDADLVVLCRKCHQLFHDSGELRY
;
A
#
# COMPACT_ATOMS: atom_id res chain seq x y z
N MET A 1 30.06 9.48 22.72
CA MET A 1 29.43 8.79 21.57
C MET A 1 28.13 8.16 22.04
N THR A 2 27.03 8.70 21.64
CA THR A 2 25.73 8.12 21.98
C THR A 2 25.49 6.96 21.01
N THR A 3 25.68 5.75 21.46
CA THR A 3 25.28 4.57 20.70
C THR A 3 23.77 4.59 20.65
N ILE A 4 23.19 4.91 19.52
CA ILE A 4 21.77 4.68 19.28
C ILE A 4 21.60 3.16 19.27
N GLN A 5 21.24 2.64 20.43
CA GLN A 5 20.81 1.26 20.53
C GLN A 5 19.49 1.17 19.79
N LEU A 6 19.56 0.66 18.54
CA LEU A 6 18.37 0.21 17.84
C LEU A 6 17.65 -0.75 18.81
N PRO A 7 16.31 -0.64 18.95
CA PRO A 7 15.58 -1.58 19.77
C PRO A 7 15.90 -3.00 19.27
N THR A 8 16.75 -3.65 19.99
CA THR A 8 17.00 -5.06 19.82
C THR A 8 15.66 -5.76 19.95
N ILE A 9 15.40 -6.67 19.03
CA ILE A 9 14.37 -7.70 19.12
C ILE A 9 14.05 -7.92 20.57
N GLY A 10 12.78 -7.68 20.94
CA GLY A 10 12.34 -7.62 22.32
C GLY A 10 13.22 -8.42 23.25
N ILE A 11 13.66 -7.80 24.30
CA ILE A 11 14.67 -8.22 25.28
C ILE A 11 14.61 -9.72 25.68
N SER A 12 13.62 -10.46 25.19
CA SER A 12 13.36 -11.88 25.47
C SER A 12 13.34 -12.79 24.22
N GLY A 13 13.75 -12.31 23.04
CA GLY A 13 13.71 -13.14 21.82
C GLY A 13 12.29 -13.44 21.33
N GLN A 14 11.28 -12.73 21.84
CA GLN A 14 9.90 -12.94 21.43
C GLN A 14 9.62 -12.40 20.03
N PRO A 15 8.77 -13.09 19.25
CA PRO A 15 8.43 -12.62 17.92
C PRO A 15 7.67 -11.29 17.96
N VAL A 16 7.98 -10.40 17.05
CA VAL A 16 7.22 -9.18 16.83
C VAL A 16 5.91 -9.53 16.14
N SER A 17 4.82 -8.99 16.63
CA SER A 17 3.48 -9.19 16.07
C SER A 17 2.89 -7.87 15.59
N ARG A 18 2.14 -7.92 14.48
CA ARG A 18 1.38 -6.79 13.97
C ARG A 18 0.19 -7.23 13.12
N PRO A 19 -0.83 -6.39 12.95
CA PRO A 19 -1.89 -6.67 11.98
C PRO A 19 -1.37 -6.55 10.53
N CYS A 20 -1.90 -7.39 9.66
CA CYS A 20 -1.66 -7.33 8.22
C CYS A 20 -2.46 -6.18 7.61
N ASP A 21 -1.81 -5.33 6.81
CA ASP A 21 -2.49 -4.20 6.15
C ASP A 21 -3.50 -4.63 5.08
N VAL A 22 -3.47 -5.90 4.66
CA VAL A 22 -4.39 -6.46 3.66
C VAL A 22 -5.59 -7.15 4.27
N CYS A 23 -5.38 -8.09 5.20
CA CYS A 23 -6.45 -8.92 5.76
C CYS A 23 -6.81 -8.59 7.22
N GLY A 24 -6.08 -7.70 7.87
CA GLY A 24 -6.30 -7.31 9.27
C GLY A 24 -5.89 -8.36 10.30
N LYS A 25 -5.59 -9.59 9.92
CA LYS A 25 -5.16 -10.65 10.85
C LYS A 25 -3.76 -10.38 11.38
N THR A 26 -3.58 -10.58 12.66
CA THR A 26 -2.28 -10.47 13.29
C THR A 26 -1.35 -11.60 12.81
N PHE A 27 -0.13 -11.24 12.44
CA PHE A 27 0.90 -12.20 12.10
C PHE A 27 2.21 -11.89 12.84
N GLN A 28 3.06 -12.88 12.96
CA GLN A 28 4.29 -12.80 13.74
C GLN A 28 5.52 -12.92 12.85
N SER A 29 6.61 -12.30 13.30
CA SER A 29 7.92 -12.47 12.68
C SER A 29 8.44 -13.89 12.87
N LYS A 30 8.98 -14.48 11.80
CA LYS A 30 9.57 -15.84 11.85
C LYS A 30 11.02 -15.85 12.31
N ASN A 31 11.71 -14.75 12.19
CA ASN A 31 13.13 -14.60 12.53
C ASN A 31 13.47 -13.14 12.82
N ALA A 32 14.71 -12.90 13.23
CA ALA A 32 15.23 -11.60 13.58
C ALA A 32 15.14 -10.58 12.42
N ALA A 33 15.44 -10.99 11.20
CA ALA A 33 15.37 -10.11 10.03
C ALA A 33 13.92 -9.69 9.73
N ALA A 34 12.96 -10.60 9.84
CA ALA A 34 11.54 -10.30 9.71
C ALA A 34 11.05 -9.36 10.81
N ALA A 35 11.51 -9.57 12.06
CA ALA A 35 11.19 -8.70 13.19
C ALA A 35 11.68 -7.26 12.93
N GLN A 36 12.91 -7.09 12.49
CA GLN A 36 13.46 -5.79 12.13
C GLN A 36 12.70 -5.14 10.99
N ALA A 37 12.34 -5.90 9.95
CA ALA A 37 11.54 -5.40 8.83
C ALA A 37 10.14 -4.96 9.26
N MET A 38 9.53 -5.65 10.22
CA MET A 38 8.23 -5.27 10.80
C MET A 38 8.35 -3.97 11.61
N LEU A 39 9.37 -3.85 12.47
CA LEU A 39 9.62 -2.66 13.27
C LEU A 39 9.96 -1.45 12.40
N ALA A 40 10.72 -1.66 11.33
CA ALA A 40 11.04 -0.62 10.34
C ALA A 40 9.87 -0.28 9.38
N GLY A 41 8.71 -0.93 9.55
CA GLY A 41 7.56 -0.72 8.69
C GLY A 41 7.70 -1.26 7.26
N LYS A 42 8.70 -2.07 7.00
CA LYS A 42 8.96 -2.68 5.67
C LYS A 42 8.16 -3.96 5.42
N LEU A 43 7.87 -4.71 6.47
CA LEU A 43 7.06 -5.94 6.40
C LEU A 43 5.70 -5.68 7.05
N ARG A 44 4.70 -5.41 6.24
CA ARG A 44 3.35 -5.01 6.69
C ARG A 44 2.25 -5.96 6.25
N VAL A 45 2.56 -6.86 5.35
CA VAL A 45 1.61 -7.82 4.77
C VAL A 45 2.02 -9.24 5.17
N CYS A 46 1.08 -10.00 5.69
CA CYS A 46 1.35 -11.37 6.12
C CYS A 46 1.76 -12.26 4.93
N PRO A 47 2.56 -13.32 5.17
CA PRO A 47 3.02 -14.20 4.10
C PRO A 47 1.90 -14.84 3.28
N ALA A 48 0.75 -15.11 3.90
CA ALA A 48 -0.41 -15.67 3.19
C ALA A 48 -0.97 -14.69 2.15
N CYS A 49 -1.14 -13.41 2.53
CA CYS A 49 -1.59 -12.39 1.60
C CYS A 49 -0.56 -12.09 0.51
N GLN A 50 0.73 -12.11 0.85
CA GLN A 50 1.80 -11.94 -0.14
C GLN A 50 1.78 -13.04 -1.21
N ARG A 51 1.59 -14.30 -0.81
CA ARG A 51 1.54 -15.43 -1.74
C ARG A 51 0.25 -15.50 -2.54
N ALA A 52 -0.87 -15.22 -1.89
CA ALA A 52 -2.19 -15.38 -2.50
C ALA A 52 -2.55 -14.24 -3.46
N GLY A 53 -1.89 -13.08 -3.36
CA GLY A 53 -2.34 -11.88 -4.05
C GLY A 53 -3.79 -11.54 -3.73
N ALA A 54 -4.22 -11.86 -2.51
CA ALA A 54 -5.60 -11.76 -2.10
C ALA A 54 -6.02 -10.30 -1.93
N ARG A 55 -7.25 -10.00 -2.37
CA ARG A 55 -7.86 -8.70 -2.11
C ARG A 55 -7.93 -8.43 -0.61
N THR A 56 -7.68 -7.18 -0.21
CA THR A 56 -7.84 -6.77 1.19
C THR A 56 -9.25 -7.04 1.71
N GLN A 57 -9.34 -7.46 2.97
CA GLN A 57 -10.60 -7.60 3.70
C GLN A 57 -10.97 -6.33 4.48
N LEU A 58 -10.08 -5.34 4.48
CA LEU A 58 -10.35 -4.06 5.12
C LEU A 58 -11.42 -3.28 4.35
N PRO A 59 -12.29 -2.52 5.05
CA PRO A 59 -13.11 -1.52 4.38
C PRO A 59 -12.24 -0.56 3.55
N TYR A 60 -12.72 -0.14 2.40
CA TYR A 60 -11.95 0.69 1.47
C TYR A 60 -11.36 1.95 2.12
N SER A 61 -12.15 2.64 2.95
CA SER A 61 -11.71 3.82 3.69
C SER A 61 -10.56 3.54 4.66
N GLU A 62 -10.55 2.36 5.28
CA GLU A 62 -9.46 1.93 6.16
C GLU A 62 -8.23 1.49 5.37
N TYR A 63 -8.44 0.82 4.24
CA TYR A 63 -7.37 0.44 3.34
C TYR A 63 -6.57 1.66 2.84
N LEU A 64 -7.24 2.74 2.48
CA LEU A 64 -6.58 3.97 2.02
C LEU A 64 -5.70 4.64 3.09
N LYS A 65 -5.91 4.33 4.36
CA LYS A 65 -5.09 4.82 5.48
C LYS A 65 -3.86 3.95 5.73
N THR A 66 -3.78 2.76 5.17
CA THR A 66 -2.65 1.85 5.38
C THR A 66 -1.38 2.41 4.78
N GLU A 67 -0.26 2.11 5.43
CA GLU A 67 1.04 2.48 4.88
C GLU A 67 1.34 1.74 3.58
N TRP A 68 0.82 0.53 3.41
CA TRP A 68 0.88 -0.19 2.14
C TRP A 68 0.34 0.67 1.00
N TRP A 69 -0.88 1.20 1.15
CA TRP A 69 -1.46 2.08 0.14
C TRP A 69 -0.66 3.36 -0.07
N GLN A 70 -0.18 3.99 1.02
CA GLN A 70 0.63 5.21 0.90
C GLN A 70 1.91 4.97 0.11
N GLN A 71 2.58 3.84 0.31
CA GLN A 71 3.76 3.45 -0.47
C GLN A 71 3.40 3.18 -1.93
N ARG A 72 2.29 2.51 -2.21
CA ARG A 72 1.79 2.27 -3.57
C ARG A 72 1.49 3.59 -4.28
N ARG A 73 0.87 4.51 -3.59
CA ARG A 73 0.58 5.85 -4.09
C ARG A 73 1.85 6.61 -4.48
N VAL A 74 2.85 6.64 -3.62
CA VAL A 74 4.14 7.28 -3.91
C VAL A 74 4.78 6.69 -5.17
N LYS A 75 4.81 5.37 -5.29
CA LYS A 75 5.35 4.68 -6.48
C LYS A 75 4.57 5.01 -7.76
N ALA A 76 3.25 5.05 -7.68
CA ALA A 76 2.41 5.39 -8.83
C ALA A 76 2.65 6.83 -9.30
N LEU A 77 2.73 7.78 -8.37
CA LEU A 77 3.04 9.18 -8.68
C LEU A 77 4.42 9.33 -9.32
N ALA A 78 5.45 8.68 -8.77
CA ALA A 78 6.80 8.72 -9.31
C ALA A 78 6.85 8.14 -10.73
N ARG A 79 6.17 7.03 -10.98
CA ARG A 79 6.09 6.40 -12.31
C ARG A 79 5.40 7.29 -13.33
N ALA A 80 4.40 8.05 -12.93
CA ALA A 80 3.71 9.02 -13.77
C ALA A 80 4.42 10.38 -13.85
N GLU A 81 5.64 10.47 -13.31
CA GLU A 81 6.43 11.72 -13.25
C GLU A 81 5.64 12.89 -12.62
N HIS A 82 4.80 12.57 -11.63
CA HIS A 82 3.90 13.52 -10.96
C HIS A 82 3.02 14.32 -11.93
N ARG A 83 2.49 13.63 -12.95
CA ARG A 83 1.60 14.22 -13.96
C ARG A 83 0.37 13.36 -14.18
N CYS A 84 -0.73 14.03 -14.53
CA CYS A 84 -1.95 13.34 -14.99
C CYS A 84 -1.64 12.58 -16.28
N GLN A 85 -1.96 11.30 -16.31
CA GLN A 85 -1.71 10.43 -17.46
C GLN A 85 -2.68 10.67 -18.64
N VAL A 86 -3.65 11.55 -18.48
CA VAL A 86 -4.59 11.96 -19.54
C VAL A 86 -4.27 13.34 -20.10
N CYS A 87 -4.21 14.36 -19.23
CA CYS A 87 -4.03 15.75 -19.67
C CYS A 87 -2.67 16.36 -19.34
N ASN A 88 -1.77 15.56 -18.71
CA ASN A 88 -0.42 15.98 -18.33
C ASN A 88 -0.34 17.12 -17.29
N SER A 89 -1.45 17.45 -16.62
CA SER A 89 -1.46 18.43 -15.51
C SER A 89 -0.68 17.90 -14.30
N ASP A 90 0.03 18.79 -13.64
CA ASP A 90 0.76 18.48 -12.38
C ASP A 90 -0.03 18.86 -11.13
N LYS A 91 -1.27 19.33 -11.28
CA LYS A 91 -2.10 19.85 -10.18
C LYS A 91 -3.16 18.86 -9.74
N ARG A 92 -3.34 18.76 -8.41
CA ARG A 92 -4.39 17.97 -7.76
C ARG A 92 -4.45 16.54 -8.29
N LEU A 93 -3.31 15.85 -8.21
CA LEU A 93 -3.20 14.47 -8.66
C LEU A 93 -3.85 13.50 -7.67
N GLU A 94 -4.63 12.58 -8.20
CA GLU A 94 -5.29 11.51 -7.49
C GLU A 94 -4.94 10.17 -8.15
N ILE A 95 -4.89 9.11 -7.36
CA ILE A 95 -4.66 7.76 -7.88
C ILE A 95 -6.01 7.08 -8.05
N HIS A 96 -6.30 6.67 -9.27
CA HIS A 96 -7.52 5.95 -9.61
C HIS A 96 -7.22 4.45 -9.76
N HIS A 97 -8.01 3.60 -9.09
CA HIS A 97 -7.98 2.16 -9.31
C HIS A 97 -8.75 1.82 -10.60
N ARG A 98 -8.09 1.19 -11.54
CA ARG A 98 -8.73 0.66 -12.75
C ARG A 98 -9.54 -0.60 -12.45
N THR A 99 -9.13 -1.35 -11.43
CA THR A 99 -9.82 -2.53 -10.92
C THR A 99 -9.66 -2.63 -9.42
N TYR A 100 -10.65 -3.17 -8.74
CA TYR A 100 -10.63 -3.45 -7.32
C TYR A 100 -10.38 -4.94 -7.00
N GLU A 101 -10.17 -5.77 -8.01
CA GLU A 101 -9.96 -7.21 -7.83
C GLU A 101 -8.71 -7.53 -7.00
N ARG A 102 -7.67 -6.72 -7.17
CA ARG A 102 -6.40 -6.87 -6.49
C ARG A 102 -6.15 -5.81 -5.42
N LEU A 103 -7.22 -5.27 -4.84
CA LEU A 103 -7.09 -4.26 -3.79
C LEU A 103 -6.24 -4.77 -2.63
N GLY A 104 -5.12 -4.09 -2.35
CA GLY A 104 -4.09 -4.52 -1.40
C GLY A 104 -2.92 -5.28 -2.05
N HIS A 105 -3.03 -5.62 -3.32
CA HIS A 105 -1.98 -6.26 -4.15
C HIS A 105 -1.96 -5.68 -5.56
N GLU A 106 -2.27 -4.41 -5.69
CA GLU A 106 -2.34 -3.74 -6.97
C GLU A 106 -1.04 -3.89 -7.76
N ARG A 107 -1.19 -4.21 -9.02
CA ARG A 107 -0.13 -4.10 -10.01
C ARG A 107 -0.03 -2.65 -10.48
N ASP A 108 1.08 -2.28 -11.09
CA ASP A 108 1.25 -0.95 -11.64
C ASP A 108 0.18 -0.62 -12.71
N ALA A 109 -0.23 -1.60 -13.49
CA ALA A 109 -1.29 -1.44 -14.49
C ALA A 109 -2.70 -1.22 -13.89
N ASP A 110 -2.90 -1.56 -12.62
CA ASP A 110 -4.20 -1.38 -11.94
C ASP A 110 -4.43 0.05 -11.46
N LEU A 111 -3.39 0.87 -11.50
CA LEU A 111 -3.40 2.24 -11.00
C LEU A 111 -3.12 3.22 -12.13
N VAL A 112 -3.87 4.30 -12.15
CA VAL A 112 -3.63 5.43 -13.05
C VAL A 112 -3.63 6.73 -12.26
N VAL A 113 -2.70 7.63 -12.59
CA VAL A 113 -2.61 8.95 -11.99
C VAL A 113 -3.42 9.93 -12.82
N LEU A 114 -4.39 10.55 -12.20
CA LEU A 114 -5.30 11.52 -12.83
C LEU A 114 -5.33 12.81 -12.04
N CYS A 115 -5.45 13.94 -12.72
CA CYS A 115 -5.85 15.15 -12.02
C CYS A 115 -7.33 15.07 -11.65
N ARG A 116 -7.77 15.85 -10.67
CA ARG A 116 -9.15 15.84 -10.19
C ARG A 116 -10.19 16.00 -11.30
N LYS A 117 -9.91 16.84 -12.28
CA LYS A 117 -10.80 17.02 -13.46
C LYS A 117 -10.97 15.74 -14.27
N CYS A 118 -9.85 15.12 -14.65
CA CYS A 118 -9.88 13.88 -15.41
C CYS A 118 -10.47 12.74 -14.59
N HIS A 119 -10.16 12.65 -13.30
CA HIS A 119 -10.73 11.66 -12.40
C HIS A 119 -12.26 11.75 -12.32
N GLN A 120 -12.78 12.98 -12.21
CA GLN A 120 -14.23 13.20 -12.22
C GLN A 120 -14.86 12.78 -13.53
N LEU A 121 -14.27 13.12 -14.67
CA LEU A 121 -14.75 12.70 -15.99
C LEU A 121 -14.81 11.18 -16.13
N PHE A 122 -13.85 10.46 -15.59
CA PHE A 122 -13.85 8.98 -15.57
C PHE A 122 -15.02 8.42 -14.76
N HIS A 123 -15.38 9.06 -13.66
CA HIS A 123 -16.53 8.63 -12.85
C HIS A 123 -17.87 8.97 -13.50
N ASP A 124 -17.97 10.12 -14.15
CA ASP A 124 -19.20 10.62 -14.76
C ASP A 124 -19.55 9.89 -16.08
N SER A 125 -18.53 9.45 -16.82
CA SER A 125 -18.75 8.76 -18.10
C SER A 125 -19.28 7.35 -17.98
N GLY A 126 -19.26 6.76 -16.77
CA GLY A 126 -19.76 5.41 -16.53
C GLY A 126 -19.00 4.29 -17.25
N GLU A 127 -17.97 4.62 -18.02
CA GLU A 127 -17.24 3.69 -18.88
C GLU A 127 -16.18 2.85 -18.19
N LEU A 128 -15.92 3.08 -16.91
CA LEU A 128 -14.90 2.32 -16.16
C LEU A 128 -15.51 1.56 -14.98
N ARG A 129 -16.52 0.76 -15.26
CA ARG A 129 -16.88 -0.37 -14.40
C ARG A 129 -16.05 -1.58 -14.84
N TYR A 130 -14.89 -1.74 -14.26
CA TYR A 130 -14.10 -2.95 -14.37
C TYR A 130 -14.38 -3.89 -13.23
#